data_2ee0671fb2e5124983e94756a2113ea5
#
_entry.id   2ee0671fb2e5124983e94756a2113ea5
#
_cell.length_a   1.000
_cell.length_b   1.000
_cell.length_c   1.000
_cell.angle_alpha   90.00
_cell.angle_beta   90.00
_cell.angle_gamma   90.00
#
_symmetry.space_group_name_H-M   'P 1'
#
loop_
_entity.id
_entity.type
_entity.pdbx_description
1 polymer ?
#
loop_
_entity_poly.entity_id
_entity_poly.type
_entity_poly.pdbx_seq_one_letter_code
_entity_poly.pdbx_strand_id
1 'polypeptide(L)'
;MECGLIGLQGVGKTTLFQALTAHAVPVQVGSMKPNVGIASMPDPRLERIAQFIPPEKLIPATVQVVDIPGVPSGGGAASLNQVLAHIRNVDAIVHVVNCWDSRDAAADVASMDAELILTDLVVVEGAVDKAARAARSGDADAKKRVAVLEK
;
A
#
# COMPACT_ATOMS: atom_id res chain seq x y z
N MET A 1 -3.97 12.72 -2.11
CA MET A 1 -3.22 11.69 -1.37
C MET A 1 -3.97 10.38 -1.50
N GLU A 2 -3.29 9.34 -1.89
CA GLU A 2 -3.82 8.00 -2.08
C GLU A 2 -3.20 7.07 -1.02
N CYS A 3 -4.05 6.34 -0.29
CA CYS A 3 -3.64 5.51 0.83
C CYS A 3 -4.04 4.05 0.58
N GLY A 4 -3.07 3.14 0.53
CA GLY A 4 -3.29 1.71 0.31
C GLY A 4 -3.43 0.93 1.61
N LEU A 5 -4.49 0.15 1.75
CA LEU A 5 -4.66 -0.80 2.85
C LEU A 5 -3.98 -2.12 2.47
N ILE A 6 -2.98 -2.53 3.22
CA ILE A 6 -2.28 -3.81 3.05
C ILE A 6 -2.42 -4.70 4.27
N GLY A 7 -2.08 -5.96 4.13
CA GLY A 7 -2.09 -6.95 5.21
C GLY A 7 -2.49 -8.34 4.71
N LEU A 8 -2.40 -9.33 5.56
CA LEU A 8 -2.74 -10.71 5.23
C LEU A 8 -4.21 -10.88 4.87
N GLN A 9 -4.54 -11.99 4.24
CA GLN A 9 -5.93 -12.29 3.90
C GLN A 9 -6.76 -12.51 5.18
N GLY A 10 -7.97 -11.92 5.21
CA GLY A 10 -8.91 -12.10 6.33
C GLY A 10 -8.68 -11.18 7.54
N VAL A 11 -7.69 -10.27 7.52
CA VAL A 11 -7.42 -9.34 8.64
C VAL A 11 -8.40 -8.16 8.75
N GLY A 12 -9.40 -8.07 7.89
CA GLY A 12 -10.44 -7.01 7.96
C GLY A 12 -10.17 -5.76 7.10
N LYS A 13 -9.22 -5.79 6.15
CA LYS A 13 -8.94 -4.65 5.25
C LYS A 13 -10.18 -4.10 4.57
N THR A 14 -10.94 -4.96 3.93
CA THR A 14 -12.16 -4.59 3.20
C THR A 14 -13.25 -4.05 4.14
N THR A 15 -13.34 -4.58 5.36
CA THR A 15 -14.25 -4.06 6.38
C THR A 15 -13.84 -2.64 6.80
N LEU A 16 -12.55 -2.41 7.02
CA LEU A 16 -12.01 -1.09 7.32
C LEU A 16 -12.24 -0.12 6.14
N PHE A 17 -12.00 -0.56 4.90
CA PHE A 17 -12.28 0.22 3.70
C PHE A 17 -13.75 0.66 3.64
N GLN A 18 -14.69 -0.27 3.85
CA GLN A 18 -16.12 0.04 3.86
C GLN A 18 -16.48 1.05 4.95
N ALA A 19 -15.92 0.91 6.15
CA ALA A 19 -16.13 1.86 7.23
C ALA A 19 -15.59 3.25 6.89
N LEU A 20 -14.38 3.36 6.35
CA LEU A 20 -13.76 4.62 5.96
C LEU A 20 -14.50 5.33 4.83
N THR A 21 -15.04 4.58 3.89
CA THR A 21 -15.80 5.10 2.74
C THR A 21 -17.30 5.23 3.02
N ALA A 22 -17.74 5.05 4.26
CA ALA A 22 -19.14 5.06 4.67
C ALA A 22 -20.04 4.15 3.80
N HIS A 23 -19.52 3.00 3.38
CA HIS A 23 -20.18 2.03 2.49
C HIS A 23 -20.64 2.61 1.13
N ALA A 24 -20.09 3.73 0.71
CA ALA A 24 -20.47 4.39 -0.55
C ALA A 24 -19.99 3.64 -1.81
N VAL A 25 -19.06 2.69 -1.66
CA VAL A 25 -18.48 1.93 -2.77
C VAL A 25 -18.85 0.47 -2.68
N PRO A 26 -19.43 -0.13 -3.76
CA PRO A 26 -19.66 -1.57 -3.81
C PRO A 26 -18.32 -2.32 -3.85
N VAL A 27 -18.16 -3.28 -2.95
CA VAL A 27 -16.94 -4.07 -2.83
C VAL A 27 -17.03 -5.36 -3.62
N GLN A 28 -16.03 -5.64 -4.43
CA GLN A 28 -15.89 -6.91 -5.13
C GLN A 28 -15.06 -7.88 -4.28
N VAL A 29 -15.71 -8.69 -3.47
CA VAL A 29 -15.04 -9.69 -2.64
C VAL A 29 -14.47 -10.81 -3.51
N GLY A 30 -13.21 -11.20 -3.26
CA GLY A 30 -12.52 -12.27 -4.01
C GLY A 30 -11.93 -11.83 -5.35
N SER A 31 -12.06 -10.56 -5.73
CA SER A 31 -11.40 -10.00 -6.90
C SER A 31 -9.92 -9.72 -6.61
N MET A 32 -9.05 -9.93 -7.61
CA MET A 32 -7.66 -9.47 -7.57
C MET A 32 -7.51 -7.97 -7.90
N LYS A 33 -8.61 -7.31 -8.27
CA LYS A 33 -8.62 -5.87 -8.50
C LYS A 33 -8.84 -5.13 -7.17
N PRO A 34 -8.11 -4.04 -6.89
CA PRO A 34 -8.32 -3.25 -5.70
C PRO A 34 -9.67 -2.51 -5.77
N ASN A 35 -10.30 -2.34 -4.62
CA ASN A 35 -11.43 -1.44 -4.49
C ASN A 35 -10.91 -0.04 -4.19
N VAL A 36 -11.42 0.98 -4.86
CA VAL A 36 -11.00 2.37 -4.68
C VAL A 36 -12.18 3.21 -4.22
N GLY A 37 -11.99 3.99 -3.16
CA GLY A 37 -13.03 4.85 -2.61
C GLY A 37 -12.46 6.14 -2.02
N ILE A 38 -13.36 7.08 -1.73
CA ILE A 38 -13.00 8.37 -1.14
C ILE A 38 -13.52 8.38 0.31
N ALA A 39 -12.60 8.62 1.25
CA ALA A 39 -12.91 8.84 2.65
C ALA A 39 -12.86 10.34 2.96
N SER A 40 -13.90 10.86 3.60
CA SER A 40 -13.91 12.22 4.12
C SER A 40 -13.14 12.29 5.44
N MET A 41 -12.32 13.33 5.60
CA MET A 41 -11.59 13.57 6.85
C MET A 41 -12.37 14.56 7.69
N PRO A 42 -13.03 14.14 8.78
CA PRO A 42 -13.71 15.05 9.68
C PRO A 42 -12.68 15.93 10.40
N ASP A 43 -12.86 17.24 10.33
CA ASP A 43 -12.02 18.20 11.04
C ASP A 43 -12.91 19.17 11.84
N PRO A 44 -12.94 19.06 13.17
CA PRO A 44 -13.78 19.94 14.01
C PRO A 44 -13.39 21.40 13.93
N ARG A 45 -12.17 21.73 13.45
CA ARG A 45 -11.77 23.13 13.23
C ARG A 45 -12.54 23.76 12.08
N LEU A 46 -12.88 22.97 11.07
CA LEU A 46 -13.64 23.44 9.92
C LEU A 46 -15.05 23.88 10.33
N GLU A 47 -15.72 23.11 11.18
CA GLU A 47 -17.02 23.45 11.74
C GLU A 47 -16.96 24.70 12.64
N ARG A 48 -15.91 24.81 13.46
CA ARG A 48 -15.70 25.97 14.33
C ARG A 48 -15.47 27.27 13.54
N ILE A 49 -14.70 27.23 12.45
CA ILE A 49 -14.48 28.37 11.57
C ILE A 49 -15.79 28.77 10.87
N ALA A 50 -16.58 27.79 10.42
CA ALA A 50 -17.85 28.01 9.76
C ALA A 50 -18.89 28.72 10.65
N GLN A 51 -18.77 28.66 11.98
CA GLN A 51 -19.62 29.42 12.92
C GLN A 51 -19.34 30.92 12.88
N PHE A 52 -18.11 31.32 12.60
CA PHE A 52 -17.69 32.72 12.52
C PHE A 52 -17.80 33.30 11.11
N ILE A 53 -17.51 32.49 10.12
CA ILE A 53 -17.54 32.82 8.70
C ILE A 53 -18.37 31.76 7.99
N PRO A 54 -19.70 31.92 7.92
CA PRO A 54 -20.58 30.95 7.29
C PRO A 54 -20.25 30.78 5.81
N PRO A 55 -19.81 29.59 5.36
CA PRO A 55 -19.59 29.33 3.94
C PRO A 55 -20.90 28.89 3.26
N GLU A 56 -20.99 29.05 1.94
CA GLU A 56 -22.10 28.49 1.16
C GLU A 56 -22.13 26.95 1.21
N LYS A 57 -20.93 26.34 1.30
CA LYS A 57 -20.76 24.89 1.39
C LYS A 57 -19.53 24.52 2.22
N LEU A 58 -19.73 23.64 3.19
CA LEU A 58 -18.65 23.06 3.97
C LEU A 58 -18.11 21.82 3.27
N ILE A 59 -16.87 21.86 2.80
CA ILE A 59 -16.24 20.76 2.09
C ILE A 59 -15.04 20.27 2.91
N PRO A 60 -15.12 19.09 3.55
CA PRO A 60 -14.00 18.50 4.26
C PRO A 60 -12.90 18.05 3.28
N ALA A 61 -11.68 17.93 3.79
CA ALA A 61 -10.60 17.27 3.06
C ALA A 61 -10.96 15.80 2.83
N THR A 62 -10.41 15.24 1.74
CA THR A 62 -10.65 13.83 1.38
C THR A 62 -9.33 13.11 1.14
N VAL A 63 -9.34 11.80 1.42
CA VAL A 63 -8.26 10.86 1.10
C VAL A 63 -8.84 9.77 0.22
N GLN A 64 -8.16 9.44 -0.86
CA GLN A 64 -8.46 8.26 -1.65
C GLN A 64 -7.91 7.03 -0.93
N VAL A 65 -8.77 6.06 -0.66
CA VAL A 65 -8.42 4.80 -0.01
C VAL A 65 -8.49 3.68 -1.02
N VAL A 66 -7.47 2.84 -1.04
CA VAL A 66 -7.35 1.67 -1.93
C VAL A 66 -7.30 0.41 -1.08
N ASP A 67 -8.33 -0.43 -1.18
CA ASP A 67 -8.36 -1.76 -0.56
C ASP A 67 -7.60 -2.74 -1.45
N ILE A 68 -6.34 -2.98 -1.12
CA ILE A 68 -5.47 -3.85 -1.89
C ILE A 68 -5.74 -5.31 -1.49
N PRO A 69 -5.94 -6.23 -2.46
CA PRO A 69 -6.16 -7.65 -2.17
C PRO A 69 -5.07 -8.21 -1.25
N GLY A 70 -5.46 -8.97 -0.24
CA GLY A 70 -4.51 -9.57 0.69
C GLY A 70 -3.65 -10.65 0.03
N VAL A 71 -2.42 -10.77 0.49
CA VAL A 71 -1.52 -11.86 0.09
C VAL A 71 -2.09 -13.17 0.64
N PRO A 72 -2.41 -14.17 -0.19
CA PRO A 72 -2.84 -15.47 0.30
C PRO A 72 -1.68 -16.15 1.03
N SER A 73 -1.92 -16.79 2.16
CA SER A 73 -0.93 -17.63 2.82
C SER A 73 -0.47 -18.74 1.86
N GLY A 74 0.81 -18.74 1.48
CA GLY A 74 1.35 -19.65 0.45
C GLY A 74 1.06 -19.22 -0.99
N GLY A 75 0.61 -17.99 -1.23
CA GLY A 75 0.44 -17.41 -2.56
C GLY A 75 1.78 -17.32 -3.28
N GLY A 76 1.84 -17.81 -4.53
CA GLY A 76 3.06 -17.77 -5.34
C GLY A 76 3.46 -16.32 -5.71
N ALA A 77 4.71 -16.19 -6.17
CA ALA A 77 5.32 -14.90 -6.56
C ALA A 77 4.46 -14.04 -7.51
N ALA A 78 3.62 -14.64 -8.34
CA ALA A 78 2.73 -13.93 -9.25
C ALA A 78 1.65 -13.12 -8.51
N SER A 79 1.03 -13.71 -7.47
CA SER A 79 0.01 -13.02 -6.64
C SER A 79 0.64 -11.86 -5.86
N LEU A 80 1.83 -12.08 -5.33
CA LEU A 80 2.59 -11.07 -4.62
C LEU A 80 2.96 -9.89 -5.53
N ASN A 81 3.46 -10.16 -6.74
CA ASN A 81 3.81 -9.12 -7.71
C ASN A 81 2.61 -8.24 -8.10
N GLN A 82 1.40 -8.79 -8.19
CA GLN A 82 0.20 -7.98 -8.43
C GLN A 82 -0.12 -7.05 -7.26
N VAL A 83 -0.06 -7.56 -6.03
CA VAL A 83 -0.26 -6.75 -4.81
C VAL A 83 0.75 -5.60 -4.76
N LEU A 84 2.01 -5.89 -5.04
CA LEU A 84 3.09 -4.91 -5.02
C LEU A 84 2.98 -3.85 -6.11
N ALA A 85 2.46 -4.22 -7.29
CA ALA A 85 2.18 -3.24 -8.34
C ALA A 85 1.17 -2.18 -7.87
N HIS A 86 0.21 -2.56 -7.03
CA HIS A 86 -0.75 -1.62 -6.43
C HIS A 86 -0.11 -0.79 -5.31
N ILE A 87 0.72 -1.41 -4.46
CA ILE A 87 1.43 -0.72 -3.36
C ILE A 87 2.36 0.39 -3.88
N ARG A 88 3.03 0.18 -5.00
CA ARG A 88 3.96 1.16 -5.59
C ARG A 88 3.29 2.44 -6.12
N ASN A 89 1.99 2.41 -6.32
CA ASN A 89 1.25 3.54 -6.90
C ASN A 89 0.58 4.42 -5.84
N VAL A 90 0.63 4.06 -4.55
CA VAL A 90 0.02 4.84 -3.47
C VAL A 90 1.04 5.73 -2.76
N ASP A 91 0.57 6.84 -2.21
CA ASP A 91 1.42 7.81 -1.48
C ASP A 91 1.74 7.35 -0.06
N ALA A 92 0.86 6.56 0.54
CA ALA A 92 1.01 6.03 1.90
C ALA A 92 0.42 4.63 2.02
N ILE A 93 0.95 3.86 2.97
CA ILE A 93 0.51 2.49 3.25
C ILE A 93 -0.03 2.43 4.67
N VAL A 94 -1.19 1.81 4.82
CA VAL A 94 -1.76 1.42 6.12
C VAL A 94 -1.73 -0.10 6.23
N HIS A 95 -0.89 -0.61 7.10
CA HIS A 95 -0.81 -2.04 7.38
C HIS A 95 -1.88 -2.44 8.39
N VAL A 96 -2.86 -3.22 7.95
CA VAL A 96 -3.96 -3.73 8.78
C VAL A 96 -3.57 -5.08 9.36
N VAL A 97 -3.58 -5.17 10.69
CA VAL A 97 -3.17 -6.36 11.44
C VAL A 97 -4.34 -6.87 12.28
N ASN A 98 -4.48 -8.18 12.36
CA ASN A 98 -5.49 -8.82 13.19
C ASN A 98 -5.03 -8.90 14.65
N CYS A 99 -5.78 -8.26 15.56
CA CYS A 99 -5.49 -8.26 17.00
C CYS A 99 -6.65 -8.81 17.86
N TRP A 100 -7.70 -9.38 17.24
CA TRP A 100 -8.91 -9.80 17.97
C TRP A 100 -9.09 -11.32 18.10
N ASP A 101 -8.22 -12.11 17.50
CA ASP A 101 -8.19 -13.56 17.66
C ASP A 101 -6.85 -14.00 18.30
N SER A 102 -6.63 -15.30 18.37
CA SER A 102 -5.42 -15.88 18.95
C SER A 102 -4.15 -15.77 18.10
N ARG A 103 -4.18 -15.01 16.99
CA ARG A 103 -3.04 -14.82 16.11
C ARG A 103 -1.99 -13.92 16.76
N ASP A 104 -0.74 -14.19 16.45
CA ASP A 104 0.37 -13.34 16.85
C ASP A 104 0.48 -12.16 15.87
N ALA A 105 0.00 -11.00 16.30
CA ALA A 105 0.04 -9.78 15.52
C ALA A 105 1.48 -9.38 15.12
N ALA A 106 2.47 -9.65 15.98
CA ALA A 106 3.87 -9.36 15.68
C ALA A 106 4.41 -10.29 14.58
N ALA A 107 4.01 -11.56 14.60
CA ALA A 107 4.36 -12.50 13.55
C ALA A 107 3.71 -12.13 12.20
N ASP A 108 2.47 -11.65 12.20
CA ASP A 108 1.78 -11.18 11.00
C ASP A 108 2.50 -9.96 10.39
N VAL A 109 2.93 -9.00 11.21
CA VAL A 109 3.74 -7.85 10.77
C VAL A 109 5.06 -8.32 10.17
N ALA A 110 5.81 -9.15 10.90
CA ALA A 110 7.11 -9.66 10.45
C ALA A 110 7.00 -10.45 9.14
N SER A 111 5.93 -11.23 8.96
CA SER A 111 5.67 -11.97 7.72
C SER A 111 5.45 -11.04 6.53
N MET A 112 4.64 -9.98 6.72
CA MET A 112 4.40 -9.00 5.66
C MET A 112 5.67 -8.22 5.30
N ASP A 113 6.44 -7.79 6.30
CA ASP A 113 7.71 -7.09 6.09
C ASP A 113 8.70 -7.98 5.32
N ALA A 114 8.81 -9.26 5.69
CA ALA A 114 9.66 -10.21 4.98
C ALA A 114 9.26 -10.37 3.51
N GLU A 115 7.97 -10.46 3.21
CA GLU A 115 7.47 -10.55 1.83
C GLU A 115 7.79 -9.28 1.02
N LEU A 116 7.64 -8.10 1.61
CA LEU A 116 7.98 -6.83 0.96
C LEU A 116 9.48 -6.75 0.68
N ILE A 117 10.32 -7.08 1.67
CA ILE A 117 11.79 -7.09 1.55
C ILE A 117 12.25 -8.07 0.47
N LEU A 118 11.73 -9.30 0.45
CA LEU A 118 12.08 -10.30 -0.56
C LEU A 118 11.76 -9.82 -1.98
N THR A 119 10.67 -9.10 -2.14
CA THR A 119 10.28 -8.58 -3.45
C THR A 119 11.16 -7.42 -3.88
N ASP A 120 11.49 -6.53 -2.96
CA ASP A 120 12.42 -5.43 -3.27
C ASP A 120 13.82 -5.98 -3.60
N LEU A 121 14.26 -7.04 -2.89
CA LEU A 121 15.52 -7.73 -3.18
C LEU A 121 15.57 -8.25 -4.63
N VAL A 122 14.52 -8.92 -5.09
CA VAL A 122 14.45 -9.43 -6.48
C VAL A 122 14.56 -8.27 -7.49
N VAL A 123 13.95 -7.12 -7.22
CA VAL A 123 14.03 -5.93 -8.08
C VAL A 123 15.44 -5.36 -8.09
N VAL A 124 16.07 -5.26 -6.91
CA VAL A 124 17.44 -4.73 -6.76
C VAL A 124 18.44 -5.67 -7.44
N GLU A 125 18.36 -6.98 -7.23
CA GLU A 125 19.22 -7.97 -7.89
C GLU A 125 19.12 -7.87 -9.42
N GLY A 126 17.92 -7.76 -9.97
CA GLY A 126 17.73 -7.54 -11.41
C GLY A 126 18.33 -6.22 -11.91
N ALA A 127 18.28 -5.17 -11.09
CA ALA A 127 18.90 -3.88 -11.40
C ALA A 127 20.44 -3.94 -11.35
N VAL A 128 21.01 -4.66 -10.37
CA VAL A 128 22.45 -4.93 -10.26
C VAL A 128 22.95 -5.66 -11.50
N ASP A 129 22.30 -6.75 -11.89
CA ASP A 129 22.66 -7.55 -13.07
C ASP A 129 22.64 -6.72 -14.34
N LYS A 130 21.62 -5.87 -14.52
CA LYS A 130 21.52 -4.98 -15.68
C LYS A 130 22.63 -3.92 -15.68
N ALA A 131 22.88 -3.30 -14.53
CA ALA A 131 23.94 -2.29 -14.38
C ALA A 131 25.34 -2.92 -14.57
N ALA A 132 25.59 -4.12 -14.03
CA ALA A 132 26.85 -4.84 -14.20
C ALA A 132 27.14 -5.18 -15.66
N ARG A 133 26.13 -5.58 -16.45
CA ARG A 133 26.30 -5.82 -17.90
C ARG A 133 26.67 -4.52 -18.63
N ALA A 134 26.00 -3.40 -18.34
CA ALA A 134 26.32 -2.11 -18.94
C ALA A 134 27.70 -1.59 -18.52
N ALA A 135 28.10 -1.80 -17.28
CA ALA A 135 29.42 -1.42 -16.77
C ALA A 135 30.59 -2.16 -17.49
N ARG A 136 30.36 -3.43 -17.90
CA ARG A 136 31.31 -4.23 -18.68
C ARG A 136 31.50 -3.68 -20.10
N SER A 137 30.49 -3.03 -20.68
CA SER A 137 30.55 -2.39 -21.99
C SER A 137 31.21 -1.01 -21.98
N GLY A 138 31.72 -0.56 -20.81
CA GLY A 138 32.44 0.69 -20.66
C GLY A 138 31.63 1.88 -20.16
N ASP A 139 30.36 1.72 -19.84
CA ASP A 139 29.48 2.78 -19.31
C ASP A 139 29.93 3.20 -17.90
N ALA A 140 30.40 4.46 -17.76
CA ALA A 140 30.88 5.02 -16.51
C ALA A 140 29.76 5.26 -15.48
N ASP A 141 28.55 5.58 -15.94
CA ASP A 141 27.41 5.80 -15.05
C ASP A 141 26.84 4.47 -14.54
N ALA A 142 26.90 3.41 -15.35
CA ALA A 142 26.58 2.07 -14.91
C ALA A 142 27.53 1.57 -13.81
N LYS A 143 28.82 1.88 -13.87
CA LYS A 143 29.78 1.56 -12.79
C LYS A 143 29.42 2.23 -11.47
N LYS A 144 29.01 3.50 -11.49
CA LYS A 144 28.53 4.21 -10.30
C LYS A 144 27.27 3.59 -9.74
N ARG A 145 26.32 3.19 -10.62
CA ARG A 145 25.07 2.51 -10.21
C ARG A 145 25.34 1.19 -9.51
N VAL A 146 26.24 0.35 -10.03
CA VAL A 146 26.60 -0.91 -9.38
C VAL A 146 27.09 -0.65 -7.96
N ALA A 147 28.03 0.31 -7.77
CA ALA A 147 28.58 0.64 -6.46
C ALA A 147 27.54 1.14 -5.44
N VAL A 148 26.41 1.68 -5.89
CA VAL A 148 25.29 2.10 -5.03
C VAL A 148 24.36 0.95 -4.72
N LEU A 149 24.06 0.10 -5.72
CA LEU A 149 23.11 -1.01 -5.58
C LEU A 149 23.66 -2.20 -4.77
N GLU A 150 25.00 -2.34 -4.68
CA GLU A 150 25.67 -3.38 -3.89
C GLU A 150 25.89 -3.00 -2.41
N LYS A 151 25.46 -1.81 -1.99
CA LYS A 151 25.48 -1.36 -0.58
C LYS A 151 24.22 -1.77 0.17
#